data_e266af9819ccd3c44c877c3e03ab651d
#
_entry.id   e266af9819ccd3c44c877c3e03ab651d
#
_cell.length_a   1.000
_cell.length_b   1.000
_cell.length_c   1.000
_cell.angle_alpha   90.00
_cell.angle_beta   90.00
_cell.angle_gamma   90.00
#
_symmetry.space_group_name_H-M   'P 1'
#
loop_
_entity.id
_entity.type
_entity.pdbx_description
1 polymer ?
#
loop_
_entity_poly.entity_id
_entity_poly.type
_entity_poly.pdbx_seq_one_letter_code
_entity_poly.pdbx_strand_id
1 'polypeptide(L)'
;MTVKYTEEHEWIQIDNQQAAIVGITVHAQDALGDVVFVDLPEVGQIYAKGEVAGVVESVKAAADLYMPVAGEVIEVNEALRADPSLANTDPLGTGWFFKIQVADAAELDALMDEPAYMKFTTLT
;
A
#
# COMPACT_ATOMS: atom_id res chain seq x y z
N MET A 1 14.95 8.65 0.84
CA MET A 1 13.88 7.68 1.08
C MET A 1 13.78 6.73 -0.08
N THR A 2 13.52 5.47 0.20
CA THR A 2 13.44 4.43 -0.82
C THR A 2 11.98 4.06 -1.03
N VAL A 3 11.54 4.05 -2.29
CA VAL A 3 10.19 3.61 -2.66
C VAL A 3 10.31 2.33 -3.46
N LYS A 4 9.53 1.34 -3.08
CA LYS A 4 9.45 0.05 -3.76
C LYS A 4 7.99 -0.26 -4.12
N TYR A 5 7.78 -1.22 -5.02
CA TYR A 5 6.47 -1.53 -5.55
C TYR A 5 6.25 -3.04 -5.59
N THR A 6 4.98 -3.46 -5.42
CA THR A 6 4.61 -4.87 -5.51
C THR A 6 3.90 -5.16 -6.83
N GLU A 7 3.79 -6.45 -7.16
CA GLU A 7 3.01 -6.90 -8.32
C GLU A 7 1.51 -6.67 -8.13
N GLU A 8 1.09 -6.42 -6.88
CA GLU A 8 -0.31 -6.13 -6.56
C GLU A 8 -0.61 -4.63 -6.63
N HIS A 9 0.35 -3.83 -7.13
CA HIS A 9 0.20 -2.38 -7.32
C HIS A 9 0.08 -1.62 -6.02
N GLU A 10 0.88 -2.02 -5.04
CA GLU A 10 1.05 -1.30 -3.78
C GLU A 10 2.43 -0.68 -3.78
N TRP A 11 2.55 0.50 -3.19
CA TRP A 11 3.86 1.12 -2.98
C TRP A 11 4.21 1.09 -1.50
N ILE A 12 5.51 1.04 -1.22
CA ILE A 12 6.04 1.11 0.14
C ILE A 12 7.20 2.09 0.14
N GLN A 13 7.12 3.08 1.01
CA GLN A 13 8.13 4.12 1.16
C GLN A 13 8.79 3.98 2.52
N ILE A 14 10.10 3.74 2.52
CA ILE A 14 10.85 3.38 3.72
C ILE A 14 11.74 4.54 4.13
N ASP A 15 11.72 4.85 5.42
CA ASP A 15 12.70 5.76 6.00
C ASP A 15 13.93 4.98 6.48
N ASN A 16 14.89 5.68 7.07
CA ASN A 16 16.13 5.07 7.54
C ASN A 16 16.01 4.36 8.89
N GLN A 17 14.81 4.27 9.45
CA GLN A 17 14.53 3.61 10.73
C GLN A 17 13.70 2.34 10.56
N GLN A 18 13.59 1.85 9.34
CA GLN A 18 12.81 0.67 8.98
C GLN A 18 11.30 0.84 9.18
N ALA A 19 10.84 2.06 9.41
CA ALA A 19 9.41 2.36 9.36
C ALA A 19 9.03 2.66 7.91
N ALA A 20 7.87 2.20 7.48
CA ALA A 20 7.46 2.33 6.10
C ALA A 20 6.00 2.73 5.99
N ILE A 21 5.71 3.52 4.97
CA ILE A 21 4.35 3.94 4.62
C ILE A 21 3.90 3.11 3.42
N VAL A 22 2.69 2.58 3.47
CA VAL A 22 2.13 1.73 2.42
C VAL A 22 0.89 2.38 1.84
N GLY A 23 0.77 2.33 0.53
CA GLY A 23 -0.40 2.83 -0.20
C GLY A 23 -0.56 2.10 -1.51
N ILE A 24 -1.50 2.56 -2.33
CA ILE A 24 -1.73 1.99 -3.66
C ILE A 24 -1.19 2.93 -4.73
N THR A 25 -0.81 2.38 -5.87
CA THR A 25 -0.23 3.16 -6.97
C THR A 25 -1.33 3.85 -7.77
N VAL A 26 -0.93 4.80 -8.63
CA VAL A 26 -1.84 5.44 -9.58
C VAL A 26 -2.48 4.39 -10.48
N HIS A 27 -1.71 3.39 -10.91
CA HIS A 27 -2.23 2.30 -11.74
C HIS A 27 -3.37 1.55 -11.02
N ALA A 28 -3.19 1.27 -9.72
CA ALA A 28 -4.21 0.58 -8.93
C ALA A 28 -5.48 1.42 -8.81
N GLN A 29 -5.36 2.70 -8.49
CA GLN A 29 -6.54 3.54 -8.31
C GLN A 29 -7.27 3.77 -9.64
N ASP A 30 -6.55 3.85 -10.76
CA ASP A 30 -7.18 3.94 -12.09
C ASP A 30 -8.00 2.68 -12.39
N ALA A 31 -7.47 1.50 -12.05
CA ALA A 31 -8.16 0.23 -12.28
C ALA A 31 -9.39 0.09 -11.39
N LEU A 32 -9.32 0.60 -10.16
CA LEU A 32 -10.43 0.52 -9.21
C LEU A 32 -11.56 1.50 -9.52
N GLY A 33 -11.22 2.70 -10.02
CA GLY A 33 -12.18 3.78 -10.13
C GLY A 33 -12.44 4.41 -8.76
N ASP A 34 -13.61 5.00 -8.56
CA ASP A 34 -13.91 5.76 -7.33
C ASP A 34 -13.92 4.85 -6.10
N VAL A 35 -13.02 5.11 -5.17
CA VAL A 35 -12.93 4.38 -3.91
C VAL A 35 -13.99 4.92 -2.96
N VAL A 36 -14.81 4.03 -2.40
CA VAL A 36 -15.94 4.39 -1.55
C VAL A 36 -15.79 3.91 -0.12
N PHE A 37 -14.91 2.94 0.13
CA PHE A 37 -14.68 2.41 1.47
C PHE A 37 -13.30 1.78 1.55
N VAL A 38 -12.64 1.94 2.71
CA VAL A 38 -11.38 1.25 3.00
C VAL A 38 -11.53 0.55 4.35
N ASP A 39 -11.07 -0.69 4.43
CA ASP A 39 -10.98 -1.45 5.66
C ASP A 39 -9.49 -1.52 6.02
N LEU A 40 -9.07 -0.68 6.98
CA LEU A 40 -7.67 -0.57 7.36
C LEU A 40 -7.33 -1.60 8.44
N PRO A 41 -6.05 -2.05 8.50
CA PRO A 41 -5.64 -2.96 9.57
C PRO A 41 -5.67 -2.27 10.92
N GLU A 42 -5.60 -3.06 12.00
CA GLU A 42 -5.54 -2.51 13.35
C GLU A 42 -4.10 -2.25 13.75
N VAL A 43 -3.86 -1.14 14.44
CA VAL A 43 -2.55 -0.82 15.01
C VAL A 43 -2.16 -1.93 16.01
N GLY A 44 -0.91 -2.38 15.91
CA GLY A 44 -0.40 -3.47 16.73
C GLY A 44 -0.51 -4.84 16.10
N GLN A 45 -1.26 -4.97 15.02
CA GLN A 45 -1.41 -6.24 14.32
C GLN A 45 -0.12 -6.56 13.55
N ILE A 46 0.31 -7.81 13.61
CA ILE A 46 1.50 -8.29 12.92
C ILE A 46 1.07 -9.17 11.75
N TYR A 47 1.66 -8.92 10.57
CA TYR A 47 1.36 -9.67 9.36
C TYR A 47 2.64 -10.18 8.72
N ALA A 48 2.54 -11.35 8.08
CA ALA A 48 3.61 -11.85 7.22
C ALA A 48 3.47 -11.23 5.83
N LYS A 49 4.55 -11.30 5.05
CA LYS A 49 4.54 -10.85 3.66
C LYS A 49 3.45 -11.61 2.90
N GLY A 50 2.64 -10.88 2.13
CA GLY A 50 1.59 -11.46 1.31
C GLY A 50 0.28 -11.72 2.02
N GLU A 51 0.21 -11.53 3.33
CA GLU A 51 -1.07 -11.65 4.03
C GLU A 51 -1.96 -10.46 3.72
N VAL A 52 -3.28 -10.68 3.73
CA VAL A 52 -4.23 -9.60 3.52
C VAL A 52 -4.29 -8.74 4.77
N ALA A 53 -3.93 -7.46 4.63
CA ALA A 53 -3.94 -6.50 5.74
C ALA A 53 -5.20 -5.65 5.75
N GLY A 54 -5.86 -5.51 4.61
CA GLY A 54 -7.05 -4.70 4.52
C GLY A 54 -7.78 -4.90 3.20
N VAL A 55 -8.79 -4.09 2.98
CA VAL A 55 -9.61 -4.15 1.75
C VAL A 55 -9.87 -2.73 1.28
N VAL A 56 -9.86 -2.52 -0.02
CA VAL A 56 -10.29 -1.27 -0.63
C VAL A 56 -11.48 -1.57 -1.52
N GLU A 57 -12.58 -0.85 -1.33
CA GLU A 57 -13.80 -1.05 -2.11
C GLU A 57 -14.07 0.17 -2.97
N SER A 58 -14.34 -0.07 -4.23
CA SER A 58 -14.70 0.96 -5.20
C SER A 58 -16.13 0.73 -5.70
N VAL A 59 -16.60 1.65 -6.54
CA VAL A 59 -17.91 1.49 -7.18
C VAL A 59 -17.99 0.28 -8.10
N LYS A 60 -16.83 -0.26 -8.52
CA LYS A 60 -16.77 -1.38 -9.45
C LYS A 60 -16.44 -2.72 -8.78
N ALA A 61 -15.61 -2.70 -7.74
CA ALA A 61 -15.00 -3.92 -7.22
C ALA A 61 -14.46 -3.74 -5.82
N ALA A 62 -14.16 -4.85 -5.16
CA ALA A 62 -13.40 -4.87 -3.92
C ALA A 62 -12.06 -5.53 -4.21
N ALA A 63 -10.98 -5.03 -3.61
CA ALA A 63 -9.64 -5.56 -3.78
C ALA A 63 -8.98 -5.73 -2.43
N ASP A 64 -8.27 -6.85 -2.26
CA ASP A 64 -7.51 -7.10 -1.04
C ASP A 64 -6.22 -6.26 -1.07
N LEU A 65 -5.85 -5.78 0.10
CA LEU A 65 -4.61 -5.04 0.29
C LEU A 65 -3.62 -5.99 0.97
N TYR A 66 -2.57 -6.36 0.26
CA TYR A 66 -1.60 -7.34 0.75
C TYR A 66 -0.43 -6.65 1.42
N MET A 67 0.14 -7.31 2.44
CA MET A 67 1.36 -6.81 3.06
C MET A 67 2.53 -6.93 2.07
N PRO A 68 3.19 -5.83 1.73
CA PRO A 68 4.32 -5.89 0.80
C PRO A 68 5.53 -6.60 1.41
N VAL A 69 5.69 -6.49 2.72
CA VAL A 69 6.72 -7.19 3.51
C VAL A 69 6.14 -7.49 4.87
N ALA A 70 6.78 -8.39 5.63
CA ALA A 70 6.35 -8.69 6.99
C ALA A 70 6.59 -7.48 7.89
N GLY A 71 5.67 -7.22 8.80
CA GLY A 71 5.81 -6.12 9.75
C GLY A 71 4.62 -5.96 10.67
N GLU A 72 4.77 -5.01 11.59
CA GLU A 72 3.74 -4.64 12.55
C GLU A 72 3.12 -3.31 12.15
N VAL A 73 1.79 -3.23 12.14
CA VAL A 73 1.08 -1.97 11.85
C VAL A 73 1.27 -1.02 13.03
N ILE A 74 1.86 0.14 12.76
CA ILE A 74 2.13 1.14 13.81
C ILE A 74 1.23 2.36 13.70
N GLU A 75 0.60 2.58 12.53
CA GLU A 75 -0.28 3.72 12.32
C GLU A 75 -1.21 3.43 11.13
N VAL A 76 -2.44 3.94 11.18
CA VAL A 76 -3.36 3.90 10.03
C VAL A 76 -3.80 5.31 9.70
N ASN A 77 -4.19 5.53 8.44
CA ASN A 77 -4.59 6.86 7.98
C ASN A 77 -6.06 7.11 8.25
N GLU A 78 -6.36 7.72 9.38
CA GLU A 78 -7.73 8.02 9.75
C GLU A 78 -8.40 9.00 8.79
N ALA A 79 -7.62 9.89 8.14
CA ALA A 79 -8.17 10.80 7.13
C ALA A 79 -8.69 10.03 5.92
N LEU A 80 -8.03 8.96 5.54
CA LEU A 80 -8.48 8.12 4.43
C LEU A 80 -9.76 7.36 4.82
N ARG A 81 -9.83 6.89 6.07
CA ARG A 81 -11.03 6.21 6.56
C ARG A 81 -12.23 7.14 6.53
N ALA A 82 -12.03 8.41 6.87
CA ALA A 82 -13.08 9.42 6.87
C ALA A 82 -13.44 9.85 5.44
N ASP A 83 -12.47 9.86 4.54
CA ASP A 83 -12.65 10.27 3.14
C ASP A 83 -11.91 9.31 2.20
N PRO A 84 -12.53 8.18 1.84
CA PRO A 84 -11.88 7.22 0.96
C PRO A 84 -11.45 7.76 -0.40
N SER A 85 -12.05 8.86 -0.86
CA SER A 85 -11.68 9.46 -2.15
C SER A 85 -10.24 9.99 -2.18
N LEU A 86 -9.59 10.13 -1.02
CA LEU A 86 -8.17 10.49 -0.98
C LEU A 86 -7.31 9.47 -1.72
N ALA A 87 -7.72 8.21 -1.76
CA ALA A 87 -7.00 7.19 -2.52
C ALA A 87 -7.02 7.47 -4.02
N ASN A 88 -8.02 8.20 -4.50
CA ASN A 88 -8.12 8.58 -5.91
C ASN A 88 -7.41 9.90 -6.18
N THR A 89 -7.57 10.89 -5.31
CA THR A 89 -7.07 12.24 -5.57
C THR A 89 -5.58 12.39 -5.27
N ASP A 90 -5.07 11.62 -4.29
CA ASP A 90 -3.67 11.73 -3.90
C ASP A 90 -3.13 10.40 -3.37
N PRO A 91 -3.11 9.35 -4.23
CA PRO A 91 -2.72 8.00 -3.76
C PRO A 91 -1.27 7.91 -3.30
N LEU A 92 -0.39 8.79 -3.78
CA LEU A 92 1.03 8.77 -3.43
C LEU A 92 1.37 9.71 -2.28
N GLY A 93 0.38 10.45 -1.77
CA GLY A 93 0.57 11.41 -0.69
C GLY A 93 -0.44 11.21 0.42
N THR A 94 -1.40 12.13 0.55
CA THR A 94 -2.36 12.11 1.66
C THR A 94 -3.26 10.89 1.68
N GLY A 95 -3.33 10.15 0.56
CA GLY A 95 -4.12 8.92 0.47
C GLY A 95 -3.39 7.65 0.87
N TRP A 96 -2.31 7.73 1.63
CA TRP A 96 -1.62 6.55 2.14
C TRP A 96 -2.55 5.73 3.03
N PHE A 97 -2.26 4.41 3.15
CA PHE A 97 -3.16 3.50 3.85
C PHE A 97 -2.73 3.24 5.29
N PHE A 98 -1.50 2.77 5.50
CA PHE A 98 -1.03 2.48 6.84
C PHE A 98 0.49 2.53 6.90
N LYS A 99 1.04 2.57 8.13
CA LYS A 99 2.48 2.51 8.36
C LYS A 99 2.81 1.23 9.11
N ILE A 100 3.97 0.68 8.79
CA ILE A 100 4.45 -0.55 9.43
C ILE A 100 5.86 -0.37 9.93
N GLN A 101 6.21 -1.16 10.96
CA GLN A 101 7.59 -1.39 11.35
C GLN A 101 8.02 -2.64 10.60
N VAL A 102 8.97 -2.51 9.68
CA VAL A 102 9.42 -3.62 8.83
C VAL A 102 10.17 -4.64 9.68
N ALA A 103 9.78 -5.91 9.58
CA ALA A 103 10.38 -6.97 10.38
C ALA A 103 11.73 -7.43 9.80
N ASP A 104 11.83 -7.50 8.48
CA ASP A 104 13.03 -7.95 7.79
C ASP A 104 13.26 -7.08 6.56
N ALA A 105 14.23 -6.18 6.66
CA ALA A 105 14.53 -5.26 5.57
C ALA A 105 15.01 -5.97 4.30
N ALA A 106 15.51 -7.20 4.40
CA ALA A 106 15.93 -7.96 3.22
C ALA A 106 14.76 -8.29 2.29
N GLU A 107 13.53 -8.36 2.81
CA GLU A 107 12.36 -8.59 1.97
C GLU A 107 12.10 -7.45 1.00
N LEU A 108 12.59 -6.26 1.30
CA LEU A 108 12.44 -5.11 0.42
C LEU A 108 13.23 -5.26 -0.88
N ASP A 109 14.31 -6.03 -0.84
CA ASP A 109 15.15 -6.26 -2.02
C ASP A 109 14.44 -7.08 -3.08
N ALA A 110 13.41 -7.83 -2.70
CA ALA A 110 12.61 -8.63 -3.63
C ALA A 110 11.55 -7.80 -4.35
N LEU A 111 11.31 -6.57 -3.91
CA LEU A 111 10.31 -5.70 -4.51
C LEU A 111 10.89 -4.94 -5.69
N MET A 112 10.01 -4.44 -6.57
CA MET A 112 10.41 -3.67 -7.73
C MET A 112 10.78 -2.24 -7.33
N ASP A 113 11.84 -1.70 -7.95
CA ASP A 113 12.06 -0.25 -7.91
C ASP A 113 11.17 0.41 -8.96
N GLU A 114 11.21 1.74 -9.06
CA GLU A 114 10.33 2.47 -9.96
C GLU A 114 10.53 2.06 -11.43
N PRO A 115 11.75 2.00 -11.98
CA PRO A 115 11.92 1.57 -13.37
C PRO A 115 11.37 0.17 -13.64
N ALA A 116 11.59 -0.77 -12.72
CA ALA A 116 11.09 -2.13 -12.88
C ALA A 116 9.56 -2.17 -12.84
N TYR A 117 8.97 -1.39 -11.94
CA TYR A 117 7.51 -1.33 -11.81
C TYR A 117 6.88 -0.69 -13.06
N MET A 118 7.48 0.38 -13.58
CA MET A 118 6.98 1.03 -14.79
C MET A 118 7.00 0.06 -15.97
N LYS A 119 8.06 -0.73 -16.08
CA LYS A 119 8.15 -1.76 -17.11
C LYS A 119 7.09 -2.84 -16.91
N PHE A 120 6.88 -3.26 -15.69
CA PHE A 120 5.87 -4.26 -15.33
C PHE A 120 4.47 -3.80 -15.73
N THR A 121 4.11 -2.54 -15.43
CA THR A 121 2.78 -2.02 -15.78
C THR A 121 2.60 -1.84 -17.27
N THR A 122 3.67 -1.57 -18.01
CA THR A 122 3.62 -1.48 -19.48
C THR A 122 3.30 -2.82 -20.12
N LEU A 123 3.74 -3.92 -19.49
CA LEU A 123 3.54 -5.27 -20.01
C LEU A 123 2.17 -5.87 -19.62
N THR A 124 1.50 -5.25 -18.69
CA THR A 124 0.19 -5.73 -18.23
C THR A 124 -0.92 -4.84 -18.77
#